data_e88889d5dde8d794369fa8ddc061fa5c
#
_entry.id   e88889d5dde8d794369fa8ddc061fa5c
#
_cell.length_a   1.000
_cell.length_b   1.000
_cell.length_c   1.000
_cell.angle_alpha   90.00
_cell.angle_beta   90.00
_cell.angle_gamma   90.00
#
_symmetry.space_group_name_H-M   'P 1'
#
loop_
_entity.id
_entity.type
_entity.pdbx_description
1 polymer ?
#
loop_
_entity_poly.entity_id
_entity_poly.type
_entity_poly.pdbx_seq_one_letter_code
_entity_poly.pdbx_strand_id
1 'polypeptide(L)'
;AAMLMGTLRSLAKAGYCIVVIEHRLDRVLPYVDKVYHVGRGKVKEIENKKEYLEEQTAKIEDGCPEYTGTDVMFNLYGVAFSVKKEREILKGITCEIPKGGRTVFLGENGCGKTTLMRLIARLYKPAGGTITQYINPKFKQKPKGSKTWYKKVGVVYQNPDYQLFMPTVEKEINFGAKSPEYAERIAELFNIKHLWQRHPQSLSE
;
A
#
# COMPACT_ATOMS: atom_id res chain seq x y z
N ALA A 1 -11.23 -6.33 -12.51
CA ALA A 1 -10.59 -7.64 -12.76
C ALA A 1 -11.54 -8.56 -13.53
N ALA A 2 -12.71 -8.93 -13.00
CA ALA A 2 -13.64 -9.90 -13.63
C ALA A 2 -14.03 -9.54 -15.07
N MET A 3 -14.35 -8.29 -15.36
CA MET A 3 -14.68 -7.82 -16.70
C MET A 3 -13.52 -8.00 -17.70
N LEU A 4 -12.30 -7.63 -17.29
CA LEU A 4 -11.11 -7.83 -18.10
C LEU A 4 -10.86 -9.32 -18.39
N MET A 5 -10.94 -10.17 -17.37
CA MET A 5 -10.76 -11.61 -17.51
C MET A 5 -11.83 -12.25 -18.41
N GLY A 6 -13.07 -11.76 -18.35
CA GLY A 6 -14.13 -12.15 -19.29
C GLY A 6 -13.79 -11.83 -20.74
N THR A 7 -13.26 -10.65 -21.01
CA THR A 7 -12.79 -10.24 -22.34
C THR A 7 -11.64 -11.12 -22.84
N LEU A 8 -10.63 -11.36 -21.99
CA LEU A 8 -9.49 -12.22 -22.31
C LEU A 8 -9.94 -13.66 -22.64
N ARG A 9 -10.90 -14.20 -21.89
CA ARG A 9 -11.49 -15.51 -22.16
C ARG A 9 -12.21 -15.57 -23.52
N SER A 10 -12.89 -14.49 -23.90
CA SER A 10 -13.54 -14.40 -25.21
C SER A 10 -12.52 -14.39 -26.35
N LEU A 11 -11.40 -13.69 -26.18
CA LEU A 11 -10.28 -13.70 -27.13
C LEU A 11 -9.63 -15.09 -27.23
N ALA A 12 -9.43 -15.77 -26.11
CA ALA A 12 -8.90 -17.14 -26.11
C ALA A 12 -9.81 -18.10 -26.90
N LYS A 13 -11.15 -17.99 -26.73
CA LYS A 13 -12.11 -18.77 -27.52
C LYS A 13 -12.07 -18.44 -29.03
N ALA A 14 -11.66 -17.22 -29.37
CA ALA A 14 -11.46 -16.81 -30.77
C ALA A 14 -10.10 -17.26 -31.34
N GLY A 15 -9.34 -18.10 -30.63
CA GLY A 15 -8.08 -18.70 -31.06
C GLY A 15 -6.81 -17.92 -30.70
N TYR A 16 -6.93 -16.88 -29.88
CA TYR A 16 -5.74 -16.14 -29.39
C TYR A 16 -5.09 -16.87 -28.22
N CYS A 17 -3.76 -16.95 -28.22
CA CYS A 17 -3.00 -17.37 -27.05
C CYS A 17 -2.86 -16.18 -26.08
N ILE A 18 -3.34 -16.38 -24.86
CA ILE A 18 -3.31 -15.33 -23.82
C ILE A 18 -2.32 -15.72 -22.73
N VAL A 19 -1.32 -14.88 -22.49
CA VAL A 19 -0.37 -15.02 -21.39
C VAL A 19 -0.59 -13.86 -20.42
N VAL A 20 -0.83 -14.18 -19.16
CA VAL A 20 -1.02 -13.20 -18.07
C VAL A 20 0.10 -13.37 -17.08
N ILE A 21 0.77 -12.28 -16.71
CA ILE A 21 1.75 -12.23 -15.64
C ILE A 21 1.10 -11.47 -14.48
N GLU A 22 0.91 -12.13 -13.36
CA GLU A 22 0.21 -11.56 -12.20
C GLU A 22 0.73 -12.21 -10.92
N HIS A 23 0.87 -11.43 -9.87
CA HIS A 23 1.26 -11.88 -8.54
C HIS A 23 0.06 -12.08 -7.59
N ARG A 24 -1.09 -11.51 -7.94
CA ARG A 24 -2.36 -11.66 -7.19
C ARG A 24 -3.13 -12.86 -7.71
N LEU A 25 -2.78 -14.03 -7.20
CA LEU A 25 -3.28 -15.32 -7.68
C LEU A 25 -4.80 -15.46 -7.52
N ASP A 26 -5.37 -14.97 -6.43
CA ASP A 26 -6.81 -14.95 -6.14
C ASP A 26 -7.65 -14.34 -7.26
N ARG A 27 -7.09 -13.37 -7.98
CA ARG A 27 -7.78 -12.65 -9.06
C ARG A 27 -7.76 -13.34 -10.40
N VAL A 28 -6.81 -14.20 -10.65
CA VAL A 28 -6.56 -14.78 -11.99
C VAL A 28 -6.80 -16.29 -12.04
N LEU A 29 -6.54 -17.04 -10.95
CA LEU A 29 -6.66 -18.49 -10.93
C LEU A 29 -8.02 -19.04 -11.41
N PRO A 30 -9.18 -18.41 -11.12
CA PRO A 30 -10.47 -18.91 -11.62
C PRO A 30 -10.65 -18.81 -13.15
N TYR A 31 -9.81 -18.03 -13.82
CA TYR A 31 -10.00 -17.67 -15.23
C TYR A 31 -8.93 -18.22 -16.17
N VAL A 32 -7.90 -18.90 -15.66
CA VAL A 32 -6.77 -19.40 -16.46
C VAL A 32 -6.78 -20.92 -16.53
N ASP A 33 -6.30 -21.45 -17.66
CA ASP A 33 -6.28 -22.89 -17.91
C ASP A 33 -5.02 -23.52 -17.29
N LYS A 34 -3.85 -22.89 -17.46
CA LYS A 34 -2.56 -23.34 -16.92
C LYS A 34 -1.90 -22.25 -16.08
N VAL A 35 -1.18 -22.68 -15.05
CA VAL A 35 -0.41 -21.81 -14.17
C VAL A 35 1.03 -22.27 -14.10
N TYR A 36 1.95 -21.34 -14.22
CA TYR A 36 3.38 -21.59 -14.10
C TYR A 36 3.96 -20.69 -13.00
N HIS A 37 4.62 -21.30 -12.04
CA HIS A 37 5.43 -20.56 -11.06
C HIS A 37 6.83 -20.34 -11.63
N VAL A 38 7.27 -19.08 -11.66
CA VAL A 38 8.63 -18.70 -12.07
C VAL A 38 9.42 -18.29 -10.82
N GLY A 39 10.50 -19.02 -10.52
CA GLY A 39 11.33 -18.71 -9.37
C GLY A 39 12.78 -19.15 -9.59
N ARG A 40 13.74 -18.31 -9.19
CA ARG A 40 15.18 -18.56 -9.29
C ARG A 40 15.62 -19.05 -10.67
N GLY A 41 15.07 -18.44 -11.73
CA GLY A 41 15.38 -18.79 -13.12
C GLY A 41 14.81 -20.12 -13.60
N LYS A 42 13.90 -20.74 -12.84
CA LYS A 42 13.23 -21.99 -13.20
C LYS A 42 11.72 -21.78 -13.33
N VAL A 43 11.10 -22.61 -14.15
CA VAL A 43 9.64 -22.62 -14.35
C VAL A 43 9.09 -23.97 -13.92
N LYS A 44 8.01 -23.95 -13.13
CA LYS A 44 7.29 -25.16 -12.67
C LYS A 44 5.81 -25.00 -12.98
N GLU A 45 5.20 -25.98 -13.65
CA GLU A 45 3.74 -26.02 -13.82
C GLU A 45 3.07 -26.37 -12.49
N ILE A 46 1.97 -25.69 -12.18
CA ILE A 46 1.15 -25.87 -11.01
C ILE A 46 -0.09 -26.67 -11.43
N GLU A 47 -0.11 -27.95 -11.09
CA GLU A 47 -1.21 -28.86 -11.41
C GLU A 47 -2.44 -28.60 -10.56
N ASN A 48 -2.25 -28.49 -9.22
CA ASN A 48 -3.33 -28.20 -8.27
C ASN A 48 -3.35 -26.74 -7.88
N LYS A 49 -4.11 -25.93 -8.61
CA LYS A 49 -4.25 -24.49 -8.39
C LYS A 49 -4.82 -24.13 -7.03
N LYS A 50 -5.75 -24.97 -6.52
CA LYS A 50 -6.42 -24.69 -5.25
C LYS A 50 -5.47 -24.89 -4.07
N GLU A 51 -4.78 -26.01 -4.04
CA GLU A 51 -3.76 -26.32 -3.04
C GLU A 51 -2.63 -25.27 -3.03
N TYR A 52 -2.17 -24.87 -4.22
CA TYR A 52 -1.16 -23.82 -4.35
C TYR A 52 -1.62 -22.48 -3.77
N LEU A 53 -2.89 -22.11 -3.98
CA LEU A 53 -3.45 -20.89 -3.39
C LEU A 53 -3.54 -20.98 -1.87
N GLU A 54 -3.99 -22.13 -1.35
CA GLU A 54 -4.08 -22.40 0.08
C GLU A 54 -2.69 -22.34 0.75
N GLU A 55 -1.67 -22.95 0.16
CA GLU A 55 -0.28 -22.87 0.64
C GLU A 55 0.27 -21.42 0.67
N GLN A 56 -0.06 -20.61 -0.34
CA GLN A 56 0.37 -19.20 -0.36
C GLN A 56 -0.40 -18.38 0.68
N THR A 57 -1.66 -18.69 0.92
CA THR A 57 -2.51 -17.99 1.90
C THR A 57 -2.11 -18.37 3.32
N ALA A 58 -1.87 -19.66 3.59
CA ALA A 58 -1.45 -20.17 4.91
C ALA A 58 -0.15 -19.50 5.41
N LYS A 59 0.76 -19.13 4.52
CA LYS A 59 1.97 -18.37 4.89
C LYS A 59 1.69 -16.96 5.43
N ILE A 60 0.49 -16.44 5.24
CA ILE A 60 0.06 -15.11 5.68
C ILE A 60 -0.67 -15.17 7.04
N GLU A 61 -1.19 -16.35 7.41
CA GLU A 61 -1.98 -16.55 8.64
C GLU A 61 -1.15 -16.58 9.92
N ASP A 62 0.17 -16.73 9.82
CA ASP A 62 1.04 -16.79 10.99
C ASP A 62 1.25 -15.40 11.61
N GLY A 63 0.49 -15.12 12.66
CA GLY A 63 0.94 -14.26 13.73
C GLY A 63 0.64 -12.78 13.61
N CYS A 64 -0.51 -12.39 13.09
CA CYS A 64 -1.02 -11.05 13.34
C CYS A 64 -1.68 -11.01 14.72
N PRO A 65 -1.00 -10.58 15.79
CA PRO A 65 -1.62 -10.57 17.10
C PRO A 65 -2.87 -9.71 17.07
N GLU A 66 -3.90 -10.16 17.78
CA GLU A 66 -5.15 -9.42 17.91
C GLU A 66 -4.88 -8.05 18.54
N TYR A 67 -5.47 -7.01 17.97
CA TYR A 67 -5.34 -5.67 18.53
C TYR A 67 -6.29 -5.51 19.69
N THR A 68 -5.73 -5.37 20.90
CA THR A 68 -6.47 -5.20 22.16
C THR A 68 -6.47 -3.76 22.68
N GLY A 69 -5.84 -2.82 21.95
CA GLY A 69 -5.73 -1.43 22.38
C GLY A 69 -7.05 -0.66 22.23
N THR A 70 -7.33 0.22 23.15
CA THR A 70 -8.51 1.11 23.16
C THR A 70 -8.19 2.55 22.76
N ASP A 71 -6.91 2.91 22.70
CA ASP A 71 -6.47 4.26 22.38
C ASP A 71 -6.74 4.64 20.93
N VAL A 72 -7.28 5.83 20.70
CA VAL A 72 -7.50 6.38 19.36
C VAL A 72 -6.30 7.21 18.92
N MET A 73 -5.81 7.00 17.70
CA MET A 73 -4.79 7.84 17.08
C MET A 73 -5.38 9.01 16.32
N PHE A 74 -6.40 8.75 15.50
CA PHE A 74 -7.12 9.77 14.75
C PHE A 74 -8.61 9.60 14.93
N ASN A 75 -9.29 10.72 15.14
CA ASN A 75 -10.74 10.82 15.07
C ASN A 75 -11.09 11.71 13.86
N LEU A 76 -11.82 11.16 12.92
CA LEU A 76 -12.39 11.85 11.78
C LEU A 76 -13.85 12.13 12.09
N TYR A 77 -14.27 13.38 11.99
CA TYR A 77 -15.66 13.77 12.24
C TYR A 77 -16.19 14.63 11.09
N GLY A 78 -17.15 14.10 10.36
CA GLY A 78 -17.81 14.79 9.25
C GLY A 78 -16.85 15.21 8.13
N VAL A 79 -15.76 14.47 7.89
CA VAL A 79 -14.71 14.87 6.94
C VAL A 79 -15.22 14.83 5.52
N ALA A 80 -15.26 15.99 4.88
CA ALA A 80 -15.64 16.17 3.48
C ALA A 80 -14.46 16.70 2.66
N PHE A 81 -14.41 16.32 1.39
CA PHE A 81 -13.41 16.81 0.45
C PHE A 81 -13.98 16.92 -0.96
N SER A 82 -13.71 18.07 -1.61
CA SER A 82 -14.12 18.33 -2.99
C SER A 82 -12.95 18.83 -3.81
N VAL A 83 -12.91 18.48 -5.09
CA VAL A 83 -11.96 19.05 -6.07
C VAL A 83 -12.65 20.19 -6.79
N LYS A 84 -12.01 21.36 -6.84
CA LYS A 84 -12.49 22.58 -7.53
C LYS A 84 -13.90 23.03 -7.14
N LYS A 85 -14.40 22.61 -5.94
CA LYS A 85 -15.76 22.87 -5.45
C LYS A 85 -16.91 22.24 -6.28
N GLU A 86 -16.58 21.50 -7.34
CA GLU A 86 -17.59 20.94 -8.26
C GLU A 86 -17.85 19.47 -8.02
N ARG A 87 -16.82 18.71 -7.61
CA ARG A 87 -16.95 17.26 -7.38
C ARG A 87 -16.60 16.91 -5.95
N GLU A 88 -17.63 16.52 -5.20
CA GLU A 88 -17.45 15.98 -3.85
C GLU A 88 -16.94 14.54 -3.94
N ILE A 89 -15.77 14.29 -3.34
CA ILE A 89 -15.12 12.97 -3.31
C ILE A 89 -15.41 12.26 -2.00
N LEU A 90 -15.38 12.99 -0.87
CA LEU A 90 -15.68 12.46 0.46
C LEU A 90 -16.85 13.26 1.05
N LYS A 91 -17.86 12.55 1.55
CA LYS A 91 -19.15 13.07 1.99
C LYS A 91 -19.36 12.82 3.48
N GLY A 92 -18.68 13.59 4.33
CA GLY A 92 -18.90 13.53 5.77
C GLY A 92 -18.41 12.24 6.44
N ILE A 93 -17.20 11.81 6.15
CA ILE A 93 -16.61 10.60 6.74
C ILE A 93 -16.41 10.78 8.25
N THR A 94 -16.97 9.86 9.02
CA THR A 94 -16.81 9.79 10.48
C THR A 94 -16.30 8.41 10.85
N CYS A 95 -15.11 8.32 11.42
CA CYS A 95 -14.52 7.07 11.91
C CYS A 95 -13.34 7.35 12.84
N GLU A 96 -12.95 6.34 13.60
CA GLU A 96 -11.77 6.35 14.45
C GLU A 96 -10.70 5.40 13.91
N ILE A 97 -9.44 5.81 14.03
CA ILE A 97 -8.28 5.01 13.66
C ILE A 97 -7.52 4.70 14.95
N PRO A 98 -7.39 3.44 15.33
CA PRO A 98 -6.77 3.05 16.59
C PRO A 98 -5.26 3.30 16.59
N LYS A 99 -4.71 3.63 17.73
CA LYS A 99 -3.28 3.79 17.96
C LYS A 99 -2.62 2.42 18.09
N GLY A 100 -1.61 2.16 17.27
CA GLY A 100 -0.90 0.88 17.25
C GLY A 100 -1.65 -0.24 16.51
N GLY A 101 -2.89 0.00 16.09
CA GLY A 101 -3.67 -0.94 15.29
C GLY A 101 -3.35 -0.84 13.79
N ARG A 102 -3.79 -1.84 13.05
CA ARG A 102 -3.72 -1.89 11.59
C ARG A 102 -5.11 -1.66 11.02
N THR A 103 -5.29 -0.57 10.29
CA THR A 103 -6.58 -0.16 9.71
C THR A 103 -6.52 -0.28 8.19
N VAL A 104 -7.52 -0.92 7.60
CA VAL A 104 -7.67 -1.06 6.14
C VAL A 104 -8.91 -0.32 5.68
N PHE A 105 -8.78 0.50 4.65
CA PHE A 105 -9.91 1.12 3.95
C PHE A 105 -10.18 0.37 2.66
N LEU A 106 -11.31 -0.32 2.57
CA LEU A 106 -11.74 -1.08 1.40
C LEU A 106 -12.76 -0.28 0.58
N GLY A 107 -12.84 -0.55 -0.70
CA GLY A 107 -13.80 0.07 -1.62
C GLY A 107 -13.35 0.03 -3.07
N GLU A 108 -14.25 0.39 -3.98
CA GLU A 108 -14.02 0.44 -5.42
C GLU A 108 -12.96 1.46 -5.83
N ASN A 109 -12.44 1.32 -7.04
CA ASN A 109 -11.52 2.32 -7.60
C ASN A 109 -12.24 3.66 -7.77
N GLY A 110 -11.59 4.74 -7.36
CA GLY A 110 -12.16 6.09 -7.45
C GLY A 110 -13.06 6.49 -6.27
N CYS A 111 -13.36 5.61 -5.29
CA CYS A 111 -14.24 5.94 -4.15
C CYS A 111 -13.61 6.89 -3.12
N GLY A 112 -12.35 7.31 -3.29
CA GLY A 112 -11.73 8.31 -2.43
C GLY A 112 -10.72 7.79 -1.40
N LYS A 113 -10.33 6.51 -1.40
CA LYS A 113 -9.35 5.93 -0.44
C LYS A 113 -8.03 6.70 -0.40
N THR A 114 -7.45 6.98 -1.57
CA THR A 114 -6.21 7.74 -1.68
C THR A 114 -6.37 9.18 -1.20
N THR A 115 -7.54 9.78 -1.44
CA THR A 115 -7.88 11.13 -0.94
C THR A 115 -7.96 11.14 0.58
N LEU A 116 -8.63 10.13 1.18
CA LEU A 116 -8.71 9.97 2.62
C LEU A 116 -7.33 9.80 3.25
N MET A 117 -6.49 8.93 2.68
CA MET A 117 -5.10 8.76 3.13
C MET A 117 -4.31 10.09 3.10
N ARG A 118 -4.44 10.87 2.01
CA ARG A 118 -3.76 12.18 1.90
C ARG A 118 -4.27 13.20 2.91
N LEU A 119 -5.55 13.16 3.28
CA LEU A 119 -6.12 14.01 4.34
C LEU A 119 -5.60 13.60 5.72
N ILE A 120 -5.56 12.31 6.04
CA ILE A 120 -5.01 11.79 7.29
C ILE A 120 -3.51 12.14 7.39
N ALA A 121 -2.76 11.99 6.30
CA ALA A 121 -1.36 12.39 6.21
C ALA A 121 -1.15 13.92 6.20
N ARG A 122 -2.22 14.72 6.21
CA ARG A 122 -2.19 16.19 6.13
C ARG A 122 -1.53 16.76 4.88
N LEU A 123 -1.45 15.97 3.82
CA LEU A 123 -1.05 16.43 2.49
C LEU A 123 -2.15 17.28 1.85
N TYR A 124 -3.41 16.98 2.19
CA TYR A 124 -4.58 17.76 1.81
C TYR A 124 -5.25 18.35 3.05
N LYS A 125 -6.02 19.43 2.84
CA LYS A 125 -6.88 20.02 3.86
C LYS A 125 -8.32 19.63 3.58
N PRO A 126 -9.10 19.17 4.59
CA PRO A 126 -10.50 18.87 4.39
C PRO A 126 -11.29 20.14 4.00
N ALA A 127 -12.31 19.98 3.17
CA ALA A 127 -13.25 21.04 2.82
C ALA A 127 -14.28 21.26 3.94
N GLY A 128 -14.60 20.22 4.68
CA GLY A 128 -15.49 20.25 5.85
C GLY A 128 -15.10 19.19 6.86
N GLY A 129 -15.64 19.30 8.08
CA GLY A 129 -15.34 18.41 9.18
C GLY A 129 -13.95 18.60 9.77
N THR A 130 -13.56 17.69 10.65
CA THR A 130 -12.30 17.76 11.40
C THR A 130 -11.58 16.42 11.45
N ILE A 131 -10.24 16.46 11.43
CA ILE A 131 -9.37 15.30 11.70
C ILE A 131 -8.56 15.65 12.95
N THR A 132 -8.92 15.03 14.04
CA THR A 132 -8.26 15.19 15.34
C THR A 132 -7.28 14.07 15.56
N GLN A 133 -6.09 14.39 16.03
CA GLN A 133 -5.05 13.42 16.35
C GLN A 133 -4.72 13.47 17.84
N TYR A 134 -4.71 12.30 18.46
CA TYR A 134 -4.42 12.13 19.89
C TYR A 134 -2.97 11.69 20.11
N ILE A 135 -1.99 12.55 19.79
CA ILE A 135 -0.56 12.18 20.00
C ILE A 135 -0.01 12.66 21.34
N ASN A 136 -0.50 13.54 22.00
CA ASN A 136 -0.09 14.11 23.30
C ASN A 136 -0.80 15.46 23.44
N PRO A 137 -1.46 15.73 24.55
CA PRO A 137 -2.17 17.00 24.79
C PRO A 137 -1.28 18.25 24.71
N LYS A 138 0.05 18.09 24.80
CA LYS A 138 1.03 19.20 24.69
C LYS A 138 1.28 19.66 23.25
N PHE A 139 0.85 18.92 22.22
CA PHE A 139 1.03 19.34 20.82
C PHE A 139 -0.23 20.01 20.27
N LYS A 140 -0.22 21.33 20.17
CA LYS A 140 -1.27 22.10 19.48
C LYS A 140 -1.41 21.58 18.04
N GLN A 141 -2.61 21.16 17.67
CA GLN A 141 -2.91 20.71 16.32
C GLN A 141 -2.75 21.85 15.33
N LYS A 142 -1.89 21.67 14.33
CA LYS A 142 -1.81 22.58 13.19
C LYS A 142 -2.59 21.97 12.01
N PRO A 143 -3.43 22.75 11.31
CA PRO A 143 -4.27 22.26 10.20
C PRO A 143 -3.49 21.78 8.97
N LYS A 144 -2.22 22.18 8.83
CA LYS A 144 -1.28 21.69 7.83
C LYS A 144 -0.18 20.88 8.49
N GLY A 145 0.33 19.86 7.82
CA GLY A 145 1.52 19.15 8.25
C GLY A 145 2.69 20.12 8.42
N SER A 146 3.45 19.97 9.49
CA SER A 146 4.69 20.71 9.73
C SER A 146 5.89 19.82 9.38
N LYS A 147 7.09 20.40 9.26
CA LYS A 147 8.33 19.61 9.11
C LYS A 147 8.45 18.51 10.17
N THR A 148 8.04 18.80 11.43
CA THR A 148 8.02 17.84 12.53
C THR A 148 6.96 16.76 12.34
N TRP A 149 5.84 17.07 11.73
CA TRP A 149 4.80 16.11 11.39
C TRP A 149 5.28 15.09 10.36
N TYR A 150 5.83 15.55 9.24
CA TYR A 150 6.30 14.68 8.16
C TYR A 150 7.48 13.78 8.56
N LYS A 151 8.21 14.11 9.62
CA LYS A 151 9.21 13.21 10.22
C LYS A 151 8.59 12.05 11.01
N LYS A 152 7.29 12.11 11.33
CA LYS A 152 6.58 11.09 12.14
C LYS A 152 5.57 10.28 11.34
N VAL A 153 5.28 10.69 10.11
CA VAL A 153 4.29 10.04 9.23
C VAL A 153 4.99 9.59 7.96
N GLY A 154 5.06 8.29 7.76
CA GLY A 154 5.47 7.70 6.49
C GLY A 154 4.24 7.50 5.60
N VAL A 155 4.37 7.81 4.31
CA VAL A 155 3.35 7.57 3.29
C VAL A 155 3.99 6.79 2.16
N VAL A 156 3.41 5.64 1.82
CA VAL A 156 3.79 4.86 0.63
C VAL A 156 2.67 5.02 -0.39
N TYR A 157 3.01 5.49 -1.58
CA TYR A 157 2.06 5.63 -2.68
C TYR A 157 1.83 4.28 -3.38
N GLN A 158 0.76 4.21 -4.15
CA GLN A 158 0.41 3.02 -4.94
C GLN A 158 1.50 2.66 -5.97
N ASN A 159 2.16 3.65 -6.55
CA ASN A 159 3.41 3.46 -7.29
C ASN A 159 4.54 4.08 -6.47
N PRO A 160 5.40 3.26 -5.83
CA PRO A 160 6.51 3.74 -5.01
C PRO A 160 7.63 4.39 -5.83
N ASP A 161 7.74 4.13 -7.13
CA ASP A 161 8.79 4.70 -8.00
C ASP A 161 8.77 6.23 -8.01
N TYR A 162 7.59 6.83 -7.85
CA TYR A 162 7.45 8.29 -7.72
C TYR A 162 8.06 8.87 -6.45
N GLN A 163 8.47 8.01 -5.53
CA GLN A 163 9.10 8.42 -4.27
C GLN A 163 10.61 8.12 -4.25
N LEU A 164 11.13 7.44 -5.28
CA LEU A 164 12.53 7.05 -5.40
C LEU A 164 13.24 8.02 -6.36
N PHE A 165 14.15 8.82 -5.83
CA PHE A 165 14.82 9.88 -6.60
C PHE A 165 16.35 9.94 -6.38
N MET A 166 16.89 9.14 -5.47
CA MET A 166 18.32 9.06 -5.25
C MET A 166 19.01 8.10 -6.24
N PRO A 167 20.28 8.31 -6.58
CA PRO A 167 20.99 7.50 -7.56
C PRO A 167 21.32 6.08 -7.06
N THR A 168 21.33 5.84 -5.75
CA THR A 168 21.60 4.52 -5.18
C THR A 168 20.65 4.20 -4.04
N VAL A 169 20.40 2.91 -3.79
CA VAL A 169 19.62 2.42 -2.66
C VAL A 169 20.18 2.95 -1.33
N GLU A 170 21.49 2.95 -1.17
CA GLU A 170 22.17 3.51 0.01
C GLU A 170 21.77 4.96 0.25
N LYS A 171 21.86 5.80 -0.77
CA LYS A 171 21.52 7.23 -0.65
C LYS A 171 20.03 7.44 -0.39
N GLU A 172 19.17 6.63 -1.00
CA GLU A 172 17.72 6.68 -0.79
C GLU A 172 17.35 6.38 0.67
N ILE A 173 17.91 5.30 1.24
CA ILE A 173 17.64 4.93 2.63
C ILE A 173 18.22 5.97 3.59
N ASN A 174 19.44 6.44 3.35
CA ASN A 174 20.08 7.45 4.19
C ASN A 174 19.35 8.79 4.15
N PHE A 175 18.70 9.16 3.05
CA PHE A 175 17.95 10.40 2.92
C PHE A 175 16.82 10.51 3.95
N GLY A 176 16.14 9.40 4.26
CA GLY A 176 15.07 9.33 5.26
C GLY A 176 15.48 8.88 6.65
N ALA A 177 16.69 8.36 6.80
CA ALA A 177 17.18 7.77 8.04
C ALA A 177 17.52 8.82 9.11
N LYS A 178 17.45 8.43 10.38
CA LYS A 178 17.84 9.27 11.52
C LYS A 178 19.36 9.35 11.68
N SER A 179 20.06 8.30 11.30
CA SER A 179 21.53 8.21 11.28
C SER A 179 21.97 7.14 10.29
N PRO A 180 23.26 7.12 9.86
CA PRO A 180 23.80 6.07 8.99
C PRO A 180 23.65 4.66 9.60
N GLU A 181 23.87 4.51 10.89
CA GLU A 181 23.74 3.23 11.61
C GLU A 181 22.28 2.74 11.57
N TYR A 182 21.33 3.66 11.65
CA TYR A 182 19.92 3.32 11.52
C TYR A 182 19.55 2.88 10.10
N ALA A 183 20.13 3.55 9.08
CA ALA A 183 19.97 3.16 7.69
C ALA A 183 20.52 1.76 7.43
N GLU A 184 21.69 1.47 7.96
CA GLU A 184 22.34 0.16 7.85
C GLU A 184 21.50 -0.95 8.48
N ARG A 185 21.02 -0.73 9.70
CA ARG A 185 20.12 -1.67 10.40
C ARG A 185 18.84 -1.94 9.60
N ILE A 186 18.25 -0.93 8.98
CA ILE A 186 17.06 -1.11 8.13
C ILE A 186 17.40 -1.92 6.88
N ALA A 187 18.53 -1.64 6.24
CA ALA A 187 18.97 -2.39 5.07
C ALA A 187 19.24 -3.87 5.37
N GLU A 188 19.76 -4.19 6.55
CA GLU A 188 19.95 -5.56 7.03
C GLU A 188 18.60 -6.23 7.33
N LEU A 189 17.69 -5.56 8.04
CA LEU A 189 16.36 -6.07 8.37
C LEU A 189 15.58 -6.49 7.12
N PHE A 190 15.67 -5.70 6.04
CA PHE A 190 15.00 -5.98 4.77
C PHE A 190 15.87 -6.80 3.80
N ASN A 191 17.08 -7.22 4.21
CA ASN A 191 18.03 -7.96 3.38
C ASN A 191 18.32 -7.29 2.04
N ILE A 192 18.45 -5.96 2.03
CA ILE A 192 18.72 -5.16 0.82
C ILE A 192 20.11 -4.51 0.81
N LYS A 193 20.97 -4.79 1.80
CA LYS A 193 22.32 -4.23 1.89
C LYS A 193 23.19 -4.59 0.68
N HIS A 194 23.00 -5.77 0.11
CA HIS A 194 23.69 -6.22 -1.10
C HIS A 194 23.32 -5.44 -2.37
N LEU A 195 22.24 -4.64 -2.32
CA LEU A 195 21.74 -3.81 -3.42
C LEU A 195 22.18 -2.33 -3.31
N TRP A 196 22.96 -1.96 -2.30
CA TRP A 196 23.24 -0.58 -1.93
C TRP A 196 23.76 0.29 -3.07
N GLN A 197 24.61 -0.24 -3.92
CA GLN A 197 25.18 0.50 -5.05
C GLN A 197 24.29 0.49 -6.30
N ARG A 198 23.17 -0.24 -6.27
CA ARG A 198 22.24 -0.27 -7.40
C ARG A 198 21.32 0.94 -7.41
N HIS A 199 20.87 1.33 -8.61
CA HIS A 199 19.83 2.35 -8.75
C HIS A 199 18.49 1.78 -8.25
N PRO A 200 17.75 2.49 -7.39
CA PRO A 200 16.48 1.97 -6.83
C PRO A 200 15.49 1.49 -7.89
N GLN A 201 15.32 2.27 -8.97
CA GLN A 201 14.41 1.90 -10.07
C GLN A 201 14.90 0.74 -10.95
N SER A 202 16.13 0.26 -10.76
CA SER A 202 16.63 -0.94 -11.45
C SER A 202 16.35 -2.24 -10.72
N LEU A 203 15.73 -2.15 -9.54
CA LEU A 203 15.30 -3.31 -8.79
C LEU A 203 13.97 -3.77 -9.36
N SER A 204 13.90 -5.06 -9.73
CA SER A 204 12.62 -5.69 -10.08
C SER A 204 11.72 -5.78 -8.85
N GLU A 205 10.46 -5.56 -9.05
CA GLU A 205 9.41 -5.82 -8.06
C GLU A 205 9.45 -7.27 -7.55
#